data_0c882f43c72b949a92af2989757a26e2
#
_entry.id   0c882f43c72b949a92af2989757a26e2
#
_cell.length_a   1.000
_cell.length_b   1.000
_cell.length_c   1.000
_cell.angle_alpha   90.00
_cell.angle_beta   90.00
_cell.angle_gamma   90.00
#
_symmetry.space_group_name_H-M   'P 1'
#
loop_
_entity.id
_entity.type
_entity.pdbx_description
1 polymer ?
#
loop_
_entity_poly.entity_id
_entity_poly.type
_entity_poly.pdbx_seq_one_letter_code
_entity_poly.pdbx_strand_id
1 'polypeptide(L)'
;MRMKRNNGRSMALAAVLAIVVSISCWSLVERQELRPATGSPQLVSVQQLPDYGEICQWPDVDPNLAATQKENLFAALQQRPVYAASQNGGQTGDITRPPTRTIRDTDPIYSSVAVDTRFDEVILQDNNMWSIRVFNRMDNTPPGVPFTEPKRVIQGPETDIQFNNGLYIDPKNGDIYSVETDTGDKVVVFPRDAKGDIKPGRILHTPHRGFALAVDEEKQELFVGVQYPPEVAVFRKGASGDDKPLRSLQGESTRLSDVHGVALDPKNKLLFVTNWGHVSDYRTAGTGRFEDPSISVYPLGADGDTAPVRVIQGSRTQMNWPSQMSIDSDTGDLYVANDIGQSVLVFKGTDQGNVAPTRVIKGNRTGLSNPSGVFVDKKNNELWVSSFGNSSASAYPLTANGNVAPLRTIRSAPANKVSLKFGKVEALAYDAARDQIWVPN
;
A
#
# COMPACT_ATOMS: atom_id res chain seq x y z
N MET A 1 -81.41 -1.54 -20.73
CA MET A 1 -81.07 -1.50 -22.20
C MET A 1 -79.75 -0.84 -22.42
N ARG A 2 -78.76 -1.62 -22.94
CA ARG A 2 -77.49 -1.23 -23.60
C ARG A 2 -76.76 0.02 -23.18
N MET A 3 -75.61 -0.22 -22.47
CA MET A 3 -74.32 0.42 -22.81
C MET A 3 -73.17 -0.45 -22.29
N LYS A 4 -72.69 -1.39 -23.08
CA LYS A 4 -71.39 -2.04 -23.03
C LYS A 4 -70.78 -1.93 -24.44
N ARG A 5 -69.66 -1.24 -24.55
CA ARG A 5 -68.59 -1.39 -25.56
C ARG A 5 -67.92 -0.05 -25.83
N ASN A 6 -66.82 0.21 -25.11
CA ASN A 6 -65.73 1.04 -25.64
C ASN A 6 -64.39 0.87 -24.91
N ASN A 7 -64.27 0.02 -23.86
CA ASN A 7 -62.98 -0.11 -23.13
C ASN A 7 -61.95 -0.98 -23.82
N GLY A 8 -62.32 -1.85 -24.77
CA GLY A 8 -61.38 -2.75 -25.42
C GLY A 8 -60.47 -2.07 -26.46
N ARG A 9 -61.01 -1.04 -27.17
CA ARG A 9 -60.21 -0.33 -28.20
C ARG A 9 -59.17 0.62 -27.57
N SER A 10 -59.47 1.24 -26.46
CA SER A 10 -58.51 2.12 -25.76
C SER A 10 -57.38 1.36 -25.12
N MET A 11 -57.61 0.15 -24.56
CA MET A 11 -56.55 -0.70 -24.02
C MET A 11 -55.65 -1.28 -25.11
N ALA A 12 -56.19 -1.65 -26.26
CA ALA A 12 -55.40 -2.15 -27.38
C ALA A 12 -54.50 -1.06 -27.97
N LEU A 13 -54.98 0.20 -28.06
CA LEU A 13 -54.18 1.32 -28.54
C LEU A 13 -53.07 1.67 -27.57
N ALA A 14 -53.31 1.64 -26.25
CA ALA A 14 -52.29 1.89 -25.21
C ALA A 14 -51.20 0.79 -25.19
N ALA A 15 -51.58 -0.46 -25.37
CA ALA A 15 -50.64 -1.57 -25.46
C ALA A 15 -49.76 -1.48 -26.73
N VAL A 16 -50.30 -1.13 -27.86
CA VAL A 16 -49.54 -0.95 -29.12
C VAL A 16 -48.59 0.26 -29.00
N LEU A 17 -49.00 1.35 -28.36
CA LEU A 17 -48.14 2.52 -28.13
C LEU A 17 -46.97 2.19 -27.16
N ALA A 18 -47.23 1.41 -26.10
CA ALA A 18 -46.23 0.99 -25.17
C ALA A 18 -45.19 0.05 -25.83
N ILE A 19 -45.62 -0.85 -26.71
CA ILE A 19 -44.72 -1.75 -27.46
C ILE A 19 -43.88 -0.94 -28.47
N VAL A 20 -44.45 0.03 -29.18
CA VAL A 20 -43.72 0.87 -30.12
C VAL A 20 -42.69 1.75 -29.41
N VAL A 21 -43.02 2.33 -28.24
CA VAL A 21 -42.08 3.11 -27.44
C VAL A 21 -40.96 2.22 -26.88
N SER A 22 -41.28 1.00 -26.45
CA SER A 22 -40.26 0.04 -25.94
C SER A 22 -39.31 -0.43 -27.06
N ILE A 23 -39.83 -0.68 -28.27
CA ILE A 23 -39.01 -1.06 -29.43
C ILE A 23 -38.17 0.14 -29.91
N SER A 24 -38.70 1.36 -29.85
CA SER A 24 -37.93 2.56 -30.21
C SER A 24 -36.86 2.90 -29.19
N CYS A 25 -37.10 2.69 -27.89
CA CYS A 25 -36.04 2.80 -26.86
C CYS A 25 -34.97 1.70 -26.99
N TRP A 26 -35.36 0.49 -27.32
CA TRP A 26 -34.42 -0.60 -27.52
C TRP A 26 -33.54 -0.40 -28.74
N SER A 27 -34.10 0.09 -29.84
CA SER A 27 -33.32 0.42 -31.04
C SER A 27 -32.40 1.64 -30.89
N LEU A 28 -32.65 2.50 -29.88
CA LEU A 28 -31.75 3.62 -29.55
C LEU A 28 -30.60 3.19 -28.60
N VAL A 29 -30.81 2.15 -27.80
CA VAL A 29 -29.77 1.58 -26.91
C VAL A 29 -28.83 0.65 -27.69
N GLU A 30 -29.27 0.00 -28.73
CA GLU A 30 -28.50 -1.00 -29.50
C GLU A 30 -27.59 -0.42 -30.58
N ARG A 31 -27.51 0.92 -30.75
CA ARG A 31 -26.64 1.58 -31.74
C ARG A 31 -25.51 2.41 -31.15
N GLN A 32 -24.92 1.99 -30.04
CA GLN A 32 -23.51 2.27 -29.81
C GLN A 32 -22.67 1.06 -30.25
N GLU A 33 -22.70 0.75 -31.56
CA GLU A 33 -21.56 0.04 -32.12
C GLU A 33 -20.32 0.90 -31.89
N LEU A 34 -19.44 0.45 -31.00
CA LEU A 34 -18.08 0.95 -30.92
C LEU A 34 -17.48 0.81 -32.31
N ARG A 35 -17.48 1.88 -33.07
CA ARG A 35 -16.74 1.94 -34.33
C ARG A 35 -15.28 1.66 -33.94
N PRO A 36 -14.60 0.70 -34.59
CA PRO A 36 -13.17 0.56 -34.39
C PRO A 36 -12.54 1.92 -34.70
N ALA A 37 -11.68 2.38 -33.78
CA ALA A 37 -10.96 3.63 -33.92
C ALA A 37 -10.02 3.50 -35.13
N THR A 38 -10.50 3.91 -36.30
CA THR A 38 -9.72 4.02 -37.52
C THR A 38 -9.30 5.48 -37.68
N GLY A 39 -8.17 5.83 -37.13
CA GLY A 39 -7.60 7.17 -37.26
C GLY A 39 -6.72 7.55 -36.07
N SER A 40 -5.80 8.47 -36.30
CA SER A 40 -5.00 9.06 -35.23
C SER A 40 -5.91 9.70 -34.18
N PRO A 41 -5.66 9.53 -32.88
CA PRO A 41 -6.43 10.17 -31.83
C PRO A 41 -6.44 11.69 -32.07
N GLN A 42 -7.62 12.27 -32.16
CA GLN A 42 -7.79 13.72 -32.24
C GLN A 42 -8.39 14.22 -30.93
N LEU A 43 -7.83 15.28 -30.39
CA LEU A 43 -8.39 15.98 -29.24
C LEU A 43 -9.74 16.59 -29.67
N VAL A 44 -10.83 16.03 -29.19
CA VAL A 44 -12.19 16.41 -29.63
C VAL A 44 -12.72 17.61 -28.86
N SER A 45 -12.34 17.75 -27.60
CA SER A 45 -12.66 18.94 -26.79
C SER A 45 -11.75 19.03 -25.56
N VAL A 46 -11.51 20.23 -25.10
CA VAL A 46 -10.98 20.52 -23.77
C VAL A 46 -12.11 21.17 -22.99
N GLN A 47 -12.63 20.49 -21.98
CA GLN A 47 -13.50 21.13 -21.00
C GLN A 47 -12.62 21.54 -19.82
N GLN A 48 -12.72 22.79 -19.40
CA GLN A 48 -12.18 23.20 -18.11
C GLN A 48 -12.89 22.36 -17.04
N LEU A 49 -12.10 21.65 -16.23
CA LEU A 49 -12.63 21.03 -15.03
C LEU A 49 -13.26 22.13 -14.18
N PRO A 50 -14.40 21.85 -13.52
CA PRO A 50 -14.91 22.77 -12.52
C PRO A 50 -13.79 23.13 -11.56
N ASP A 51 -13.71 24.40 -11.19
CA ASP A 51 -12.75 24.87 -10.21
C ASP A 51 -13.16 24.33 -8.83
N TYR A 52 -12.62 23.18 -8.48
CA TYR A 52 -12.84 22.53 -7.18
C TYR A 52 -11.98 23.11 -6.07
N GLY A 53 -11.39 24.32 -6.28
CA GLY A 53 -10.40 24.86 -5.39
C GLY A 53 -9.07 24.10 -5.54
N GLU A 54 -7.97 24.78 -5.39
CA GLU A 54 -6.65 24.17 -5.48
C GLU A 54 -6.50 23.07 -4.41
N ILE A 55 -6.56 21.80 -4.85
CA ILE A 55 -6.34 20.65 -3.97
C ILE A 55 -4.90 20.61 -3.44
N CYS A 56 -3.99 21.34 -4.09
CA CYS A 56 -2.63 21.60 -3.63
C CYS A 56 -2.35 23.09 -3.82
N GLN A 57 -2.46 23.87 -2.76
CA GLN A 57 -1.84 25.20 -2.74
C GLN A 57 -0.33 25.00 -2.66
N TRP A 58 0.35 25.21 -3.77
CA TRP A 58 1.78 25.45 -3.73
C TRP A 58 2.00 26.73 -2.92
N PRO A 59 2.91 26.75 -1.94
CA PRO A 59 3.26 28.03 -1.30
C PRO A 59 3.63 29.03 -2.38
N ASP A 60 3.20 30.29 -2.22
CA ASP A 60 3.54 31.37 -3.14
C ASP A 60 5.05 31.39 -3.33
N VAL A 61 5.48 30.91 -4.49
CA VAL A 61 6.89 30.88 -4.83
C VAL A 61 7.25 32.29 -5.27
N ASP A 62 8.23 32.91 -4.60
CA ASP A 62 8.82 34.16 -5.02
C ASP A 62 9.06 34.12 -6.54
N PRO A 63 8.44 35.04 -7.34
CA PRO A 63 8.56 35.04 -8.78
C PRO A 63 10.02 35.06 -9.28
N ASN A 64 10.97 35.54 -8.47
CA ASN A 64 12.38 35.54 -8.77
C ASN A 64 13.08 34.20 -8.49
N LEU A 65 12.52 33.37 -7.61
CA LEU A 65 12.99 31.99 -7.39
C LEU A 65 12.39 31.01 -8.41
N ALA A 66 11.21 31.30 -8.94
CA ALA A 66 10.49 30.40 -9.83
C ALA A 66 11.21 30.17 -11.19
N ALA A 67 11.89 31.20 -11.69
CA ALA A 67 12.62 31.07 -12.97
C ALA A 67 13.84 30.14 -12.86
N THR A 68 14.63 30.29 -11.79
CA THR A 68 15.83 29.47 -11.54
C THR A 68 15.49 28.04 -11.11
N GLN A 69 14.36 27.83 -10.42
CA GLN A 69 13.95 26.49 -10.03
C GLN A 69 13.28 25.71 -11.16
N LYS A 70 12.54 26.36 -12.06
CA LYS A 70 12.03 25.72 -13.27
C LYS A 70 13.14 25.23 -14.19
N GLU A 71 14.16 26.04 -14.40
CA GLU A 71 15.33 25.64 -15.18
C GLU A 71 16.08 24.49 -14.51
N ASN A 72 16.23 24.52 -13.18
CA ASN A 72 16.89 23.46 -12.43
C ASN A 72 16.07 22.16 -12.40
N LEU A 73 14.74 22.22 -12.33
CA LEU A 73 13.87 21.03 -12.36
C LEU A 73 13.88 20.40 -13.75
N PHE A 74 13.78 21.21 -14.82
CA PHE A 74 13.91 20.71 -16.19
C PHE A 74 15.33 20.20 -16.47
N ALA A 75 16.37 20.87 -16.00
CA ALA A 75 17.74 20.42 -16.09
C ALA A 75 17.98 19.13 -15.29
N ALA A 76 17.40 18.99 -14.11
CA ALA A 76 17.48 17.77 -13.29
C ALA A 76 16.69 16.60 -13.91
N LEU A 77 15.56 16.88 -14.55
CA LEU A 77 14.80 15.89 -15.31
C LEU A 77 15.52 15.49 -16.61
N GLN A 78 16.28 16.42 -17.22
CA GLN A 78 17.11 16.16 -18.39
C GLN A 78 18.45 15.49 -18.05
N GLN A 79 18.98 15.70 -16.83
CA GLN A 79 20.23 15.11 -16.34
C GLN A 79 20.05 13.75 -15.65
N ARG A 80 18.83 13.26 -15.46
CA ARG A 80 18.68 11.83 -15.21
C ARG A 80 19.27 11.12 -16.42
N PRO A 81 20.22 10.20 -16.24
CA PRO A 81 20.75 9.45 -17.36
C PRO A 81 19.57 8.72 -18.00
N VAL A 82 19.02 9.30 -19.04
CA VAL A 82 18.26 8.56 -20.03
C VAL A 82 19.30 7.59 -20.56
N TYR A 83 19.26 6.36 -20.12
CA TYR A 83 20.05 5.31 -20.77
C TYR A 83 19.75 5.43 -22.24
N ALA A 84 20.77 5.82 -22.99
CA ALA A 84 20.64 6.25 -24.37
C ALA A 84 19.80 5.25 -25.15
N ALA A 85 18.65 5.73 -25.61
CA ALA A 85 17.90 5.02 -26.60
C ALA A 85 18.78 4.82 -27.79
N SER A 86 19.14 3.59 -28.13
CA SER A 86 19.81 3.33 -29.41
C SER A 86 18.89 3.85 -30.50
N GLN A 87 19.42 4.79 -31.28
CA GLN A 87 18.72 5.32 -32.44
C GLN A 87 18.55 4.19 -33.47
N ASN A 88 17.38 3.58 -33.48
CA ASN A 88 16.92 2.84 -34.65
C ASN A 88 15.51 3.33 -34.97
N GLY A 89 15.39 3.84 -36.18
CA GLY A 89 14.27 4.55 -36.71
C GLY A 89 12.93 3.87 -36.54
N GLY A 90 11.93 4.71 -36.32
CA GLY A 90 10.56 4.31 -36.11
C GLY A 90 10.00 3.43 -37.20
N GLN A 91 9.45 2.30 -36.76
CA GLN A 91 8.40 1.61 -37.49
C GLN A 91 7.18 1.59 -36.56
N THR A 92 6.06 2.08 -37.04
CA THR A 92 4.75 1.92 -36.41
C THR A 92 4.53 0.44 -36.16
N GLY A 93 4.58 0.06 -34.90
CA GLY A 93 4.67 -1.32 -34.51
C GLY A 93 3.36 -2.03 -34.40
N ASP A 94 3.33 -3.25 -34.84
CA ASP A 94 2.31 -4.24 -34.51
C ASP A 94 2.28 -4.42 -32.98
N ILE A 95 1.11 -4.38 -32.38
CA ILE A 95 0.88 -4.59 -30.93
C ILE A 95 1.33 -5.97 -30.44
N THR A 96 1.57 -6.90 -31.34
CA THR A 96 2.08 -8.24 -31.03
C THR A 96 3.59 -8.32 -30.90
N ARG A 97 4.32 -7.23 -31.18
CA ARG A 97 5.77 -7.22 -31.04
C ARG A 97 6.20 -7.21 -29.59
N PRO A 98 7.22 -7.99 -29.23
CA PRO A 98 7.83 -7.86 -27.92
C PRO A 98 8.38 -6.45 -27.74
N PRO A 99 8.44 -5.91 -26.53
CA PRO A 99 8.97 -4.58 -26.28
C PRO A 99 10.38 -4.46 -26.83
N THR A 100 10.69 -3.35 -27.52
CA THR A 100 12.04 -3.06 -28.03
C THR A 100 13.04 -2.81 -26.92
N ARG A 101 12.51 -2.52 -25.71
CA ARG A 101 13.27 -2.36 -24.46
C ARG A 101 12.46 -2.90 -23.32
N THR A 102 13.14 -3.61 -22.45
CA THR A 102 12.57 -4.05 -21.20
C THR A 102 13.38 -3.42 -20.07
N ILE A 103 12.74 -2.62 -19.25
CA ILE A 103 13.28 -2.24 -17.97
C ILE A 103 13.03 -3.43 -17.08
N ARG A 104 14.11 -4.06 -16.63
CA ARG A 104 14.03 -5.20 -15.74
C ARG A 104 13.91 -4.70 -14.32
N ASP A 105 12.92 -5.21 -13.64
CA ASP A 105 12.74 -5.07 -12.22
C ASP A 105 13.00 -6.41 -11.53
N THR A 106 13.26 -6.35 -10.25
CA THR A 106 13.36 -7.53 -9.39
C THR A 106 11.98 -7.86 -8.87
N ASP A 107 11.49 -9.06 -9.17
CA ASP A 107 10.09 -9.42 -9.07
C ASP A 107 9.44 -9.15 -7.71
N PRO A 108 9.87 -9.64 -6.56
CA PRO A 108 9.16 -9.34 -5.33
C PRO A 108 9.44 -7.91 -4.84
N ILE A 109 8.39 -7.28 -4.36
CA ILE A 109 8.45 -5.99 -3.68
C ILE A 109 7.92 -6.20 -2.27
N TYR A 110 8.81 -6.26 -1.30
CA TYR A 110 8.43 -6.60 0.08
C TYR A 110 7.85 -5.41 0.82
N SER A 111 6.54 -5.44 1.02
CA SER A 111 5.80 -4.43 1.78
C SER A 111 5.91 -4.63 3.29
N SER A 112 5.95 -5.87 3.75
CA SER A 112 5.93 -6.19 5.18
C SER A 112 6.79 -7.41 5.52
N VAL A 113 7.19 -7.51 6.79
CA VAL A 113 7.97 -8.62 7.32
C VAL A 113 7.48 -9.03 8.70
N ALA A 114 7.43 -10.32 8.96
CA ALA A 114 7.24 -10.88 10.29
C ALA A 114 8.16 -12.10 10.50
N VAL A 115 8.38 -12.49 11.75
CA VAL A 115 9.19 -13.65 12.11
C VAL A 115 8.37 -14.60 12.97
N ASP A 116 8.23 -15.85 12.51
CA ASP A 116 7.78 -16.96 13.38
C ASP A 116 8.96 -17.50 14.16
N THR A 117 9.11 -17.03 15.39
CA THR A 117 10.25 -17.39 16.25
C THR A 117 10.20 -18.83 16.78
N ARG A 118 9.06 -19.52 16.65
CA ARG A 118 8.94 -20.95 17.04
C ARG A 118 9.53 -21.86 15.98
N PHE A 119 9.33 -21.51 14.71
CA PHE A 119 9.76 -22.33 13.57
C PHE A 119 10.97 -21.76 12.85
N ASP A 120 11.50 -20.66 13.35
CA ASP A 120 12.69 -19.97 12.82
C ASP A 120 12.50 -19.57 11.34
N GLU A 121 11.32 -19.01 11.03
CA GLU A 121 10.93 -18.60 9.70
C GLU A 121 10.74 -17.08 9.60
N VAL A 122 11.14 -16.52 8.46
CA VAL A 122 10.82 -15.14 8.05
C VAL A 122 9.73 -15.18 6.99
N ILE A 123 8.67 -14.43 7.24
CA ILE A 123 7.52 -14.31 6.36
C ILE A 123 7.53 -12.91 5.75
N LEU A 124 7.41 -12.82 4.45
CA LEU A 124 7.43 -11.59 3.68
C LEU A 124 6.18 -11.47 2.81
N GLN A 125 5.54 -10.33 2.84
CA GLN A 125 4.51 -9.98 1.87
C GLN A 125 5.16 -9.37 0.64
N ASP A 126 4.73 -9.83 -0.51
CA ASP A 126 5.19 -9.39 -1.82
C ASP A 126 4.05 -8.70 -2.55
N ASN A 127 4.21 -7.41 -2.71
CA ASN A 127 3.20 -6.51 -3.24
C ASN A 127 3.18 -6.48 -4.77
N ASN A 128 4.25 -6.92 -5.41
CA ASN A 128 4.36 -6.95 -6.86
C ASN A 128 3.79 -8.25 -7.45
N MET A 129 4.14 -9.39 -6.86
CA MET A 129 3.71 -10.70 -7.33
C MET A 129 2.47 -11.23 -6.60
N TRP A 130 1.89 -10.42 -5.71
CA TRP A 130 0.72 -10.78 -4.91
C TRP A 130 0.91 -12.12 -4.22
N SER A 131 1.92 -12.16 -3.38
CA SER A 131 2.32 -13.41 -2.74
C SER A 131 2.76 -13.21 -1.29
N ILE A 132 2.79 -14.32 -0.56
CA ILE A 132 3.46 -14.41 0.73
C ILE A 132 4.59 -15.42 0.57
N ARG A 133 5.80 -15.00 0.92
CA ARG A 133 7.02 -15.79 0.77
C ARG A 133 7.62 -16.11 2.12
N VAL A 134 7.98 -17.36 2.34
CA VAL A 134 8.52 -17.84 3.61
C VAL A 134 9.91 -18.38 3.41
N PHE A 135 10.85 -17.91 4.24
CA PHE A 135 12.26 -18.30 4.24
C PHE A 135 12.64 -18.84 5.61
N ASN A 136 13.76 -19.55 5.69
CA ASN A 136 14.37 -19.80 7.00
C ASN A 136 15.00 -18.50 7.52
N ARG A 137 14.88 -18.23 8.80
CA ARG A 137 15.43 -17.00 9.41
C ARG A 137 16.95 -16.85 9.19
N MET A 138 17.66 -17.94 9.08
CA MET A 138 19.10 -17.95 8.86
C MET A 138 19.52 -17.90 7.38
N ASP A 139 18.57 -17.87 6.46
CA ASP A 139 18.90 -17.73 5.04
C ASP A 139 19.64 -16.40 4.79
N ASN A 140 20.60 -16.48 3.88
CA ASN A 140 21.40 -15.34 3.44
C ASN A 140 21.78 -15.55 1.97
N THR A 141 21.43 -14.61 1.11
CA THR A 141 21.78 -14.67 -0.30
C THR A 141 23.31 -14.55 -0.45
N PRO A 142 24.03 -15.57 -0.92
CA PRO A 142 25.47 -15.52 -1.04
C PRO A 142 25.93 -14.44 -2.05
N PRO A 143 27.13 -13.87 -1.91
CA PRO A 143 27.73 -12.98 -2.91
C PRO A 143 27.76 -13.65 -4.29
N GLY A 144 27.34 -12.92 -5.32
CA GLY A 144 27.30 -13.41 -6.70
C GLY A 144 26.12 -14.31 -7.05
N VAL A 145 25.31 -14.72 -6.08
CA VAL A 145 24.06 -15.45 -6.30
C VAL A 145 22.93 -14.44 -6.50
N PRO A 146 22.08 -14.60 -7.53
CA PRO A 146 21.05 -13.60 -7.83
C PRO A 146 19.95 -13.52 -6.77
N PHE A 147 19.55 -14.64 -6.16
CA PHE A 147 18.45 -14.70 -5.19
C PHE A 147 18.51 -15.95 -4.32
N THR A 148 17.72 -15.98 -3.25
CA THR A 148 17.49 -17.16 -2.41
C THR A 148 16.09 -17.70 -2.67
N GLU A 149 15.97 -19.00 -2.94
CA GLU A 149 14.66 -19.64 -3.11
C GLU A 149 13.88 -19.63 -1.78
N PRO A 150 12.61 -19.21 -1.78
CA PRO A 150 11.78 -19.30 -0.61
C PRO A 150 11.47 -20.77 -0.27
N LYS A 151 11.38 -21.08 1.02
CA LYS A 151 10.96 -22.38 1.53
C LYS A 151 9.55 -22.75 1.05
N ARG A 152 8.66 -21.78 1.00
CA ARG A 152 7.33 -21.88 0.40
C ARG A 152 6.80 -20.51 -0.03
N VAL A 153 5.88 -20.55 -0.97
CA VAL A 153 5.17 -19.37 -1.50
C VAL A 153 3.67 -19.66 -1.47
N ILE A 154 2.88 -18.70 -1.00
CA ILE A 154 1.43 -18.67 -1.14
C ILE A 154 1.13 -17.65 -2.24
N GLN A 155 0.61 -18.11 -3.37
CA GLN A 155 0.38 -17.28 -4.55
C GLN A 155 -0.59 -17.95 -5.51
N GLY A 156 -1.49 -17.19 -6.09
CA GLY A 156 -2.42 -17.64 -7.13
C GLY A 156 -3.81 -17.04 -6.92
N PRO A 157 -4.71 -17.20 -7.90
CA PRO A 157 -6.04 -16.58 -7.87
C PRO A 157 -6.95 -17.08 -6.73
N GLU A 158 -6.79 -18.33 -6.27
CA GLU A 158 -7.58 -18.88 -5.17
C GLU A 158 -7.15 -18.31 -3.80
N THR A 159 -5.94 -17.73 -3.70
CA THR A 159 -5.44 -17.18 -2.44
C THR A 159 -6.16 -15.90 -2.02
N ASP A 160 -6.83 -15.24 -2.96
CA ASP A 160 -7.47 -13.95 -2.75
C ASP A 160 -6.51 -12.84 -2.24
N ILE A 161 -5.19 -13.08 -2.39
CA ILE A 161 -4.16 -12.06 -2.15
C ILE A 161 -4.19 -11.09 -3.33
N GLN A 162 -4.27 -9.81 -3.01
CA GLN A 162 -4.29 -8.71 -3.97
C GLN A 162 -3.16 -7.73 -3.66
N PHE A 163 -3.47 -6.59 -3.05
CA PHE A 163 -2.47 -5.63 -2.66
C PHE A 163 -2.23 -5.71 -1.14
N ASN A 164 -1.25 -6.50 -0.75
CA ASN A 164 -1.00 -6.86 0.64
C ASN A 164 0.00 -5.93 1.33
N ASN A 165 -0.34 -5.37 2.49
CA ASN A 165 0.49 -4.38 3.18
C ASN A 165 0.68 -4.56 4.69
N GLY A 166 -0.09 -5.35 5.36
CA GLY A 166 0.05 -5.58 6.79
C GLY A 166 0.16 -7.07 7.08
N LEU A 167 1.10 -7.48 7.89
CA LEU A 167 1.41 -8.86 8.18
C LEU A 167 1.47 -9.13 9.69
N TYR A 168 0.79 -10.18 10.12
CA TYR A 168 0.88 -10.68 11.49
C TYR A 168 0.96 -12.21 11.48
N ILE A 169 1.77 -12.76 12.37
CA ILE A 169 1.90 -14.21 12.58
C ILE A 169 1.41 -14.54 13.97
N ASP A 170 0.41 -15.42 14.04
CA ASP A 170 -0.11 -15.88 15.32
C ASP A 170 0.96 -16.66 16.10
N PRO A 171 1.38 -16.19 17.28
CA PRO A 171 2.43 -16.86 18.04
C PRO A 171 2.00 -18.23 18.59
N LYS A 172 0.71 -18.57 18.59
CA LYS A 172 0.20 -19.84 19.11
C LYS A 172 0.22 -20.96 18.07
N ASN A 173 -0.27 -20.69 16.87
CA ASN A 173 -0.43 -21.70 15.83
C ASN A 173 0.36 -21.39 14.55
N GLY A 174 0.84 -20.15 14.37
CA GLY A 174 1.60 -19.72 13.22
C GLY A 174 0.73 -19.27 12.04
N ASP A 175 -0.58 -19.11 12.23
CA ASP A 175 -1.46 -18.59 11.19
C ASP A 175 -0.99 -17.23 10.72
N ILE A 176 -1.05 -17.04 9.41
CA ILE A 176 -0.56 -15.86 8.70
C ILE A 176 -1.75 -14.97 8.37
N TYR A 177 -1.79 -13.80 8.96
CA TYR A 177 -2.79 -12.76 8.69
C TYR A 177 -2.19 -11.74 7.74
N SER A 178 -2.88 -11.47 6.64
CA SER A 178 -2.49 -10.50 5.61
C SER A 178 -3.64 -9.53 5.38
N VAL A 179 -3.39 -8.23 5.54
CA VAL A 179 -4.38 -7.22 5.15
C VAL A 179 -4.22 -6.90 3.66
N GLU A 180 -5.34 -6.93 2.96
CA GLU A 180 -5.42 -6.62 1.53
C GLU A 180 -6.08 -5.26 1.37
N THR A 181 -5.29 -4.30 0.90
CA THR A 181 -5.72 -2.89 0.74
C THR A 181 -6.25 -2.59 -0.66
N ASP A 182 -6.66 -1.36 -0.90
CA ASP A 182 -7.11 -0.77 -2.18
C ASP A 182 -8.27 -1.52 -2.85
N THR A 183 -8.03 -2.69 -3.37
CA THR A 183 -9.02 -3.48 -4.10
C THR A 183 -9.55 -4.67 -3.31
N GLY A 184 -8.89 -5.03 -2.22
CA GLY A 184 -9.21 -6.20 -1.43
C GLY A 184 -10.22 -5.95 -0.32
N ASP A 185 -10.03 -4.89 0.44
CA ASP A 185 -10.86 -4.49 1.59
C ASP A 185 -11.12 -5.65 2.58
N LYS A 186 -10.07 -6.39 2.90
CA LYS A 186 -10.17 -7.58 3.74
C LYS A 186 -8.89 -7.93 4.46
N VAL A 187 -9.02 -8.77 5.47
CA VAL A 187 -7.92 -9.57 6.03
C VAL A 187 -8.12 -11.01 5.61
N VAL A 188 -7.12 -11.61 4.96
CA VAL A 188 -7.07 -13.03 4.67
C VAL A 188 -6.19 -13.73 5.69
N VAL A 189 -6.58 -14.93 6.11
CA VAL A 189 -5.85 -15.72 7.11
C VAL A 189 -5.54 -17.10 6.54
N PHE A 190 -4.25 -17.43 6.47
CA PHE A 190 -3.77 -18.73 6.02
C PHE A 190 -3.25 -19.57 7.18
N PRO A 191 -3.43 -20.89 7.13
CA PRO A 191 -2.71 -21.77 8.06
C PRO A 191 -1.21 -21.68 7.84
N ARG A 192 -0.44 -21.93 8.88
CA ARG A 192 1.03 -21.82 8.89
C ARG A 192 1.72 -22.53 7.71
N ASP A 193 1.24 -23.71 7.36
CA ASP A 193 1.83 -24.57 6.33
C ASP A 193 1.29 -24.31 4.92
N ALA A 194 0.48 -23.28 4.74
CA ALA A 194 -0.07 -22.87 3.47
C ALA A 194 1.00 -22.74 2.39
N LYS A 195 0.71 -23.25 1.19
CA LYS A 195 1.62 -23.28 0.05
C LYS A 195 0.86 -23.33 -1.27
N GLY A 196 1.33 -22.60 -2.27
CA GLY A 196 0.76 -22.59 -3.62
C GLY A 196 -0.55 -21.81 -3.69
N ASP A 197 -1.38 -22.18 -4.64
CA ASP A 197 -2.68 -21.54 -4.91
C ASP A 197 -3.78 -22.21 -4.09
N ILE A 198 -3.97 -21.71 -2.87
CA ILE A 198 -4.97 -22.25 -1.93
C ILE A 198 -5.87 -21.15 -1.38
N LYS A 199 -7.10 -21.49 -1.05
CA LYS A 199 -8.02 -20.57 -0.40
C LYS A 199 -7.57 -20.23 1.03
N PRO A 200 -7.80 -18.98 1.48
CA PRO A 200 -7.63 -18.64 2.89
C PRO A 200 -8.53 -19.52 3.77
N GLY A 201 -8.03 -19.86 4.94
CA GLY A 201 -8.84 -20.54 5.96
C GLY A 201 -9.92 -19.64 6.51
N ARG A 202 -9.73 -18.31 6.44
CA ARG A 202 -10.69 -17.29 6.89
C ARG A 202 -10.47 -15.97 6.17
N ILE A 203 -11.57 -15.25 5.92
CA ILE A 203 -11.59 -13.90 5.35
C ILE A 203 -12.44 -13.03 6.27
N LEU A 204 -11.97 -11.82 6.58
CA LEU A 204 -12.71 -10.75 7.25
C LEU A 204 -12.78 -9.55 6.32
N HIS A 205 -13.97 -9.05 6.02
CA HIS A 205 -14.12 -7.80 5.28
C HIS A 205 -13.84 -6.61 6.20
N THR A 206 -13.05 -5.67 5.71
CA THR A 206 -12.62 -4.48 6.46
C THR A 206 -13.14 -3.20 5.80
N PRO A 207 -13.06 -2.05 6.48
CA PRO A 207 -13.25 -0.77 5.82
C PRO A 207 -12.29 -0.61 4.63
N HIS A 208 -12.70 0.20 3.65
CA HIS A 208 -11.93 0.45 2.44
C HIS A 208 -10.54 1.01 2.76
N ARG A 209 -9.51 0.44 2.11
CA ARG A 209 -8.10 0.79 2.32
C ARG A 209 -7.54 0.46 3.71
N GLY A 210 -7.88 -0.71 4.23
CA GLY A 210 -7.13 -1.29 5.34
C GLY A 210 -5.67 -1.49 4.93
N PHE A 211 -4.71 -0.96 5.69
CA PHE A 211 -3.30 -0.94 5.30
C PHE A 211 -2.38 -1.63 6.31
N ALA A 212 -2.59 -1.41 7.58
CA ALA A 212 -1.78 -1.95 8.65
C ALA A 212 -2.59 -2.87 9.55
N LEU A 213 -1.94 -3.84 10.17
CA LEU A 213 -2.58 -4.66 11.19
C LEU A 213 -1.66 -4.96 12.37
N ALA A 214 -2.28 -5.11 13.54
CA ALA A 214 -1.66 -5.58 14.76
C ALA A 214 -2.67 -6.39 15.58
N VAL A 215 -2.19 -7.25 16.49
CA VAL A 215 -3.06 -8.10 17.30
C VAL A 215 -2.69 -7.99 18.78
N ASP A 216 -3.69 -7.77 19.62
CA ASP A 216 -3.59 -7.96 21.06
C ASP A 216 -3.95 -9.42 21.41
N GLU A 217 -2.93 -10.21 21.68
CA GLU A 217 -3.08 -11.64 21.98
C GLU A 217 -3.77 -11.90 23.35
N GLU A 218 -3.67 -10.98 24.28
CA GLU A 218 -4.31 -11.12 25.59
C GLU A 218 -5.83 -10.91 25.47
N LYS A 219 -6.22 -9.85 24.76
CA LYS A 219 -7.63 -9.52 24.55
C LYS A 219 -8.26 -10.21 23.34
N GLN A 220 -7.47 -10.87 22.52
CA GLN A 220 -7.89 -11.46 21.25
C GLN A 220 -8.56 -10.41 20.34
N GLU A 221 -7.91 -9.26 20.18
CA GLU A 221 -8.37 -8.16 19.35
C GLU A 221 -7.43 -7.95 18.17
N LEU A 222 -8.01 -7.73 16.99
CA LEU A 222 -7.34 -7.42 15.72
C LEU A 222 -7.56 -5.93 15.40
N PHE A 223 -6.47 -5.18 15.28
CA PHE A 223 -6.47 -3.77 14.93
C PHE A 223 -6.11 -3.64 13.45
N VAL A 224 -6.94 -2.92 12.70
CA VAL A 224 -6.72 -2.62 11.28
C VAL A 224 -6.64 -1.11 11.11
N GLY A 225 -5.46 -0.64 10.67
CA GLY A 225 -5.28 0.77 10.29
C GLY A 225 -5.84 1.00 8.89
N VAL A 226 -6.66 2.03 8.73
CA VAL A 226 -7.36 2.41 7.50
C VAL A 226 -6.90 3.79 7.05
N GLN A 227 -6.61 3.95 5.76
CA GLN A 227 -6.06 5.18 5.22
C GLN A 227 -7.12 6.27 5.03
N TYR A 228 -8.25 5.95 4.39
CA TYR A 228 -9.24 6.94 3.95
C TYR A 228 -10.68 6.45 4.10
N PRO A 229 -11.52 7.12 4.92
CA PRO A 229 -11.13 8.12 5.92
C PRO A 229 -10.21 7.50 6.98
N PRO A 230 -9.28 8.29 7.57
CA PRO A 230 -8.34 7.75 8.54
C PRO A 230 -9.04 7.14 9.76
N GLU A 231 -8.72 5.88 10.06
CA GLU A 231 -9.38 5.10 11.10
C GLU A 231 -8.44 4.00 11.65
N VAL A 232 -8.66 3.60 12.89
CA VAL A 232 -8.22 2.30 13.40
C VAL A 232 -9.46 1.50 13.79
N ALA A 233 -9.82 0.52 12.96
CA ALA A 233 -10.93 -0.40 13.21
C ALA A 233 -10.46 -1.59 14.04
N VAL A 234 -11.15 -1.91 15.12
CA VAL A 234 -10.76 -3.01 16.04
C VAL A 234 -11.81 -4.10 16.02
N PHE A 235 -11.41 -5.30 15.64
CA PHE A 235 -12.26 -6.49 15.55
C PHE A 235 -11.87 -7.53 16.60
N ARG A 236 -12.72 -8.53 16.81
CA ARG A 236 -12.27 -9.76 17.46
C ARG A 236 -11.22 -10.44 16.55
N LYS A 237 -10.16 -11.01 17.11
CA LYS A 237 -9.13 -11.72 16.33
C LYS A 237 -9.71 -12.84 15.47
N GLY A 238 -10.76 -13.51 15.94
CA GLY A 238 -11.49 -14.56 15.21
C GLY A 238 -12.60 -14.04 14.28
N ALA A 239 -12.76 -12.74 14.08
CA ALA A 239 -13.80 -12.16 13.23
C ALA A 239 -13.70 -12.67 11.79
N SER A 240 -14.85 -12.79 11.11
CA SER A 240 -14.97 -13.38 9.78
C SER A 240 -16.13 -12.77 8.99
N GLY A 241 -16.05 -12.81 7.66
CA GLY A 241 -17.09 -12.27 6.79
C GLY A 241 -17.33 -10.79 7.05
N ASP A 242 -18.59 -10.42 7.30
CA ASP A 242 -19.05 -9.05 7.55
C ASP A 242 -19.17 -8.70 9.06
N ASP A 243 -18.44 -9.41 9.92
CA ASP A 243 -18.39 -9.08 11.34
C ASP A 243 -18.05 -7.61 11.55
N LYS A 244 -18.78 -6.94 12.45
CA LYS A 244 -18.57 -5.52 12.72
C LYS A 244 -17.41 -5.31 13.67
N PRO A 245 -16.70 -4.16 13.56
CA PRO A 245 -15.69 -3.82 14.55
C PRO A 245 -16.31 -3.68 15.94
N LEU A 246 -15.55 -4.04 16.95
CA LEU A 246 -15.87 -3.82 18.35
C LEU A 246 -15.86 -2.33 18.69
N ARG A 247 -14.96 -1.58 18.05
CA ARG A 247 -14.81 -0.13 18.17
C ARG A 247 -14.05 0.43 16.97
N SER A 248 -14.17 1.72 16.74
CA SER A 248 -13.59 2.45 15.64
C SER A 248 -13.03 3.77 16.14
N LEU A 249 -11.72 3.92 16.16
CA LEU A 249 -11.03 5.17 16.47
C LEU A 249 -10.99 6.02 15.20
N GLN A 250 -11.85 7.03 15.10
CA GLN A 250 -12.03 7.88 13.93
C GLN A 250 -12.59 9.24 14.34
N GLY A 251 -12.17 10.30 13.70
CA GLY A 251 -12.68 11.67 13.90
C GLY A 251 -11.57 12.71 13.92
N GLU A 252 -11.93 13.98 13.90
CA GLU A 252 -10.99 15.11 13.78
C GLU A 252 -10.05 15.22 15.01
N SER A 253 -10.53 14.92 16.19
CA SER A 253 -9.73 14.99 17.43
C SER A 253 -8.66 13.90 17.47
N THR A 254 -8.82 12.82 16.70
CA THR A 254 -7.86 11.72 16.68
C THR A 254 -6.52 12.12 16.05
N ARG A 255 -6.50 13.10 15.16
CA ARG A 255 -5.32 13.50 14.39
C ARG A 255 -4.73 12.35 13.55
N LEU A 256 -5.53 11.36 13.20
CA LEU A 256 -5.16 10.33 12.23
C LEU A 256 -5.08 10.94 10.83
N SER A 257 -4.05 10.55 10.07
CA SER A 257 -3.83 11.06 8.72
C SER A 257 -3.05 10.05 7.88
N ASP A 258 -3.75 9.36 6.98
CA ASP A 258 -3.15 8.34 6.10
C ASP A 258 -2.38 7.28 6.91
N VAL A 259 -3.12 6.41 7.58
CA VAL A 259 -2.59 5.42 8.54
C VAL A 259 -1.83 4.32 7.80
N HIS A 260 -0.51 4.23 8.03
CA HIS A 260 0.36 3.23 7.37
C HIS A 260 0.96 2.20 8.32
N GLY A 261 0.93 2.42 9.61
CA GLY A 261 1.42 1.47 10.59
C GLY A 261 0.65 1.53 11.89
N VAL A 262 0.48 0.37 12.51
CA VAL A 262 -0.13 0.20 13.83
C VAL A 262 0.77 -0.72 14.66
N ALA A 263 1.10 -0.30 15.87
CA ALA A 263 1.81 -1.13 16.83
C ALA A 263 1.15 -1.06 18.21
N LEU A 264 1.17 -2.16 18.91
CA LEU A 264 0.56 -2.30 20.24
C LEU A 264 1.65 -2.49 21.30
N ASP A 265 1.47 -1.81 22.41
CA ASP A 265 2.19 -2.08 23.65
C ASP A 265 1.19 -2.50 24.72
N PRO A 266 0.81 -3.79 24.78
CA PRO A 266 -0.16 -4.28 25.74
C PRO A 266 0.29 -4.08 27.18
N LYS A 267 1.60 -4.18 27.46
CA LYS A 267 2.20 -3.99 28.78
C LYS A 267 1.90 -2.60 29.35
N ASN A 268 2.05 -1.57 28.52
CA ASN A 268 1.79 -0.17 28.88
C ASN A 268 0.40 0.31 28.45
N LYS A 269 -0.42 -0.56 27.86
CA LYS A 269 -1.79 -0.29 27.39
C LYS A 269 -1.84 0.85 26.38
N LEU A 270 -0.91 0.85 25.40
CA LEU A 270 -0.78 1.87 24.38
C LEU A 270 -0.95 1.31 22.97
N LEU A 271 -1.54 2.16 22.12
CA LEU A 271 -1.66 2.00 20.68
C LEU A 271 -0.83 3.10 20.02
N PHE A 272 0.05 2.73 19.11
CA PHE A 272 0.86 3.63 18.29
C PHE A 272 0.39 3.57 16.84
N VAL A 273 0.28 4.72 16.19
CA VAL A 273 -0.15 4.84 14.79
C VAL A 273 0.80 5.76 14.04
N THR A 274 1.38 5.29 12.94
CA THR A 274 2.10 6.14 11.99
C THR A 274 1.14 6.78 11.00
N ASN A 275 1.34 8.06 10.75
CA ASN A 275 0.55 8.88 9.86
C ASN A 275 1.46 9.50 8.79
N TRP A 276 1.11 9.33 7.50
CA TRP A 276 1.87 9.96 6.42
C TRP A 276 1.56 11.44 6.26
N GLY A 277 0.38 11.85 6.70
CA GLY A 277 -0.04 13.25 6.75
C GLY A 277 -1.15 13.62 5.80
N HIS A 278 -1.52 12.78 4.85
CA HIS A 278 -2.68 13.03 4.00
C HIS A 278 -3.98 12.70 4.74
N VAL A 279 -4.95 13.59 4.69
CA VAL A 279 -6.31 13.39 5.22
C VAL A 279 -7.28 13.61 4.08
N SER A 280 -8.12 12.64 3.80
CA SER A 280 -9.25 12.81 2.87
C SER A 280 -10.38 11.85 3.20
N ASP A 281 -11.60 12.25 2.84
CA ASP A 281 -12.73 11.33 2.71
C ASP A 281 -13.04 11.19 1.21
N TYR A 282 -12.71 10.06 0.61
CA TYR A 282 -12.92 9.82 -0.83
C TYR A 282 -14.39 9.94 -1.26
N ARG A 283 -15.34 9.88 -0.32
CA ARG A 283 -16.77 10.08 -0.56
C ARG A 283 -17.17 11.54 -0.66
N THR A 284 -16.28 12.46 -0.24
CA THR A 284 -16.57 13.89 -0.15
C THR A 284 -15.44 14.68 -0.82
N ALA A 285 -15.75 15.28 -1.96
CA ALA A 285 -14.79 16.12 -2.69
C ALA A 285 -14.33 17.32 -1.85
N GLY A 286 -13.07 17.72 -1.99
CA GLY A 286 -12.51 18.90 -1.35
C GLY A 286 -12.12 18.71 0.13
N THR A 287 -12.13 17.47 0.64
CA THR A 287 -11.71 17.19 2.03
C THR A 287 -10.21 16.94 2.18
N GLY A 288 -9.46 16.89 1.05
CA GLY A 288 -8.03 16.60 1.07
C GLY A 288 -7.23 17.72 1.72
N ARG A 289 -6.34 17.37 2.66
CA ARG A 289 -5.33 18.24 3.24
C ARG A 289 -4.07 17.44 3.59
N PHE A 290 -2.94 18.12 3.69
CA PHE A 290 -1.68 17.53 4.13
C PHE A 290 -1.26 18.10 5.49
N GLU A 291 -0.76 17.20 6.34
CA GLU A 291 -0.13 17.51 7.62
C GLU A 291 1.29 16.93 7.65
N ASP A 292 2.15 17.41 8.52
CA ASP A 292 3.46 16.80 8.71
C ASP A 292 3.32 15.34 9.17
N PRO A 293 4.16 14.42 8.68
CA PRO A 293 4.17 13.04 9.14
C PRO A 293 4.30 12.96 10.67
N SER A 294 3.61 12.00 11.28
CA SER A 294 3.56 11.87 12.73
C SER A 294 3.45 10.44 13.23
N ILE A 295 3.70 10.27 14.52
CA ILE A 295 3.31 9.09 15.28
C ILE A 295 2.34 9.56 16.38
N SER A 296 1.11 9.10 16.31
CA SER A 296 0.08 9.36 17.33
C SER A 296 0.00 8.19 18.30
N VAL A 297 -0.13 8.49 19.59
CA VAL A 297 -0.17 7.48 20.66
C VAL A 297 -1.49 7.61 21.43
N TYR A 298 -2.20 6.50 21.59
CA TYR A 298 -3.50 6.43 22.25
C TYR A 298 -3.50 5.40 23.38
N PRO A 299 -4.46 5.47 24.30
CA PRO A 299 -4.80 4.31 25.13
C PRO A 299 -5.20 3.13 24.24
N LEU A 300 -4.82 1.91 24.60
CA LEU A 300 -5.11 0.69 23.81
C LEU A 300 -6.61 0.45 23.60
N GLY A 301 -7.46 0.99 24.49
CA GLY A 301 -8.92 0.92 24.38
C GLY A 301 -9.57 2.15 23.74
N ALA A 302 -8.82 3.01 23.06
CA ALA A 302 -9.38 4.21 22.42
C ALA A 302 -10.50 3.86 21.43
N ASP A 303 -11.54 4.69 21.39
CA ASP A 303 -12.73 4.53 20.56
C ASP A 303 -13.30 5.89 20.17
N GLY A 304 -14.03 5.97 19.07
CA GLY A 304 -14.63 7.20 18.57
C GLY A 304 -13.60 8.28 18.31
N ASP A 305 -13.99 9.53 18.53
CA ASP A 305 -13.15 10.72 18.29
C ASP A 305 -12.19 11.03 19.47
N THR A 306 -11.46 10.00 19.92
CA THR A 306 -10.51 10.10 21.05
C THR A 306 -9.21 10.76 20.62
N ALA A 307 -8.83 11.86 21.27
CA ALA A 307 -7.55 12.53 21.04
C ALA A 307 -6.36 11.68 21.49
N PRO A 308 -5.19 11.77 20.80
CA PRO A 308 -3.99 11.08 21.21
C PRO A 308 -3.45 11.63 22.55
N VAL A 309 -2.92 10.75 23.38
CA VAL A 309 -2.25 11.15 24.63
C VAL A 309 -0.86 11.77 24.38
N ARG A 310 -0.24 11.43 23.25
CA ARG A 310 1.02 11.99 22.76
C ARG A 310 1.06 11.98 21.24
N VAL A 311 1.83 12.91 20.66
CA VAL A 311 2.16 12.95 19.22
C VAL A 311 3.63 13.28 19.08
N ILE A 312 4.35 12.48 18.29
CA ILE A 312 5.71 12.75 17.83
C ILE A 312 5.59 13.33 16.42
N GLN A 313 5.98 14.58 16.23
CA GLN A 313 5.82 15.31 14.96
C GLN A 313 6.79 16.47 14.86
N GLY A 314 7.28 16.79 13.68
CA GLY A 314 8.08 17.98 13.39
C GLY A 314 9.44 17.65 12.77
N SER A 315 10.17 18.67 12.35
CA SER A 315 11.38 18.57 11.52
C SER A 315 12.54 17.79 12.15
N ARG A 316 12.65 17.77 13.48
CA ARG A 316 13.71 17.05 14.17
C ARG A 316 13.48 15.53 14.17
N THR A 317 12.27 15.09 13.95
CA THR A 317 11.91 13.66 13.94
C THR A 317 12.54 12.90 12.78
N GLN A 318 12.92 13.59 11.71
CA GLN A 318 13.43 13.03 10.45
C GLN A 318 12.45 12.09 9.75
N MET A 319 11.18 12.10 10.15
CA MET A 319 10.15 11.29 9.49
C MET A 319 9.89 11.81 8.07
N ASN A 320 9.85 10.87 7.12
CA ASN A 320 9.45 11.10 5.76
C ASN A 320 8.82 9.82 5.23
N TRP A 321 7.50 9.79 5.20
CA TRP A 321 6.67 8.63 4.97
C TRP A 321 6.97 7.50 5.98
N PRO A 322 6.68 7.70 7.28
CA PRO A 322 6.81 6.65 8.29
C PRO A 322 5.78 5.55 8.02
N SER A 323 6.26 4.36 7.68
CA SER A 323 5.44 3.21 7.33
C SER A 323 5.19 2.32 8.57
N GLN A 324 5.38 1.02 8.46
CA GLN A 324 5.14 0.11 9.56
C GLN A 324 6.12 0.33 10.72
N MET A 325 5.70 -0.05 11.90
CA MET A 325 6.50 0.06 13.12
C MET A 325 6.36 -1.17 14.00
N SER A 326 7.32 -1.33 14.89
CA SER A 326 7.33 -2.37 15.91
C SER A 326 7.88 -1.82 17.21
N ILE A 327 7.31 -2.24 18.35
CA ILE A 327 7.74 -1.78 19.67
C ILE A 327 8.33 -2.92 20.49
N ASP A 328 9.43 -2.66 21.16
CA ASP A 328 9.92 -3.48 22.27
C ASP A 328 9.35 -2.94 23.58
N SER A 329 8.30 -3.55 24.10
CA SER A 329 7.63 -3.14 25.33
C SER A 329 8.52 -3.23 26.60
N ASP A 330 9.65 -3.93 26.57
CA ASP A 330 10.56 -4.00 27.72
C ASP A 330 11.48 -2.80 27.78
N THR A 331 12.02 -2.38 26.63
CA THR A 331 12.92 -1.22 26.53
C THR A 331 12.18 0.08 26.23
N GLY A 332 10.97 -0.03 25.71
CA GLY A 332 10.18 1.09 25.19
C GLY A 332 10.72 1.64 23.86
N ASP A 333 11.59 0.91 23.17
CA ASP A 333 12.12 1.32 21.85
C ASP A 333 11.06 1.08 20.77
N LEU A 334 10.69 2.13 20.05
CA LEU A 334 9.76 2.13 18.93
C LEU A 334 10.56 2.25 17.63
N TYR A 335 10.59 1.19 16.86
CA TYR A 335 11.29 1.11 15.57
C TYR A 335 10.31 1.43 14.45
N VAL A 336 10.67 2.36 13.57
CA VAL A 336 9.81 2.89 12.51
C VAL A 336 10.52 2.76 11.17
N ALA A 337 9.92 2.06 10.22
CA ALA A 337 10.34 2.09 8.83
C ALA A 337 10.04 3.49 8.26
N ASN A 338 11.07 4.18 7.77
CA ASN A 338 10.97 5.55 7.26
C ASN A 338 11.25 5.54 5.76
N ASP A 339 10.23 5.25 4.99
CA ASP A 339 10.29 4.84 3.58
C ASP A 339 11.10 5.81 2.72
N ILE A 340 10.56 6.98 2.41
CA ILE A 340 11.25 8.00 1.59
C ILE A 340 12.47 8.56 2.33
N GLY A 341 12.46 8.51 3.65
CA GLY A 341 13.62 8.88 4.47
C GLY A 341 14.80 7.90 4.37
N GLN A 342 14.62 6.73 3.71
CA GLN A 342 15.66 5.72 3.47
C GLN A 342 16.36 5.30 4.77
N SER A 343 15.58 5.05 5.83
CA SER A 343 16.12 4.81 7.16
C SER A 343 15.18 3.99 8.04
N VAL A 344 15.69 3.44 9.13
CA VAL A 344 14.87 3.07 10.28
C VAL A 344 15.14 4.08 11.38
N LEU A 345 14.08 4.67 11.93
CA LEU A 345 14.13 5.58 13.06
C LEU A 345 13.74 4.83 14.32
N VAL A 346 14.44 5.12 15.41
CA VAL A 346 14.12 4.54 16.73
C VAL A 346 13.81 5.66 17.69
N PHE A 347 12.59 5.67 18.21
CA PHE A 347 12.11 6.58 19.25
C PHE A 347 11.89 5.83 20.56
N LYS A 348 11.63 6.55 21.63
CA LYS A 348 11.05 6.00 22.85
C LYS A 348 9.52 6.10 22.77
N GLY A 349 8.81 5.08 23.23
CA GLY A 349 7.34 5.11 23.31
C GLY A 349 6.80 6.23 24.21
N THR A 350 7.67 6.88 25.00
CA THR A 350 7.36 8.04 25.84
C THR A 350 7.65 9.39 25.17
N ASP A 351 8.25 9.39 23.99
CA ASP A 351 8.59 10.63 23.28
C ASP A 351 7.35 11.42 22.87
N GLN A 352 7.49 12.76 22.81
CA GLN A 352 6.42 13.68 22.45
C GLN A 352 6.98 14.92 21.76
N GLY A 353 6.24 15.45 20.78
CA GLY A 353 6.56 16.70 20.09
C GLY A 353 7.70 16.54 19.08
N ASN A 354 8.41 17.63 18.83
CA ASN A 354 9.49 17.70 17.83
C ASN A 354 10.83 17.22 18.41
N VAL A 355 10.96 15.90 18.59
CA VAL A 355 12.14 15.24 19.15
C VAL A 355 12.95 14.52 18.07
N ALA A 356 14.27 14.42 18.27
CA ALA A 356 15.10 13.61 17.40
C ALA A 356 14.99 12.12 17.80
N PRO A 357 15.08 11.17 16.84
CA PRO A 357 15.16 9.76 17.15
C PRO A 357 16.41 9.46 17.99
N THR A 358 16.32 8.50 18.91
CA THR A 358 17.45 8.08 19.75
C THR A 358 18.50 7.33 18.93
N ARG A 359 18.09 6.64 17.87
CA ARG A 359 18.96 5.95 16.92
C ARG A 359 18.40 6.07 15.50
N VAL A 360 19.29 6.07 14.51
CA VAL A 360 18.93 6.11 13.08
C VAL A 360 19.80 5.10 12.34
N ILE A 361 19.19 4.10 11.70
CA ILE A 361 19.88 3.18 10.79
C ILE A 361 19.74 3.77 9.39
N LYS A 362 20.84 4.30 8.84
CA LYS A 362 20.85 4.98 7.54
C LYS A 362 22.24 4.97 6.91
N GLY A 363 22.32 4.86 5.60
CA GLY A 363 23.56 4.99 4.84
C GLY A 363 23.79 3.84 3.86
N ASN A 364 24.79 3.98 3.01
CA ASN A 364 25.04 3.09 1.88
C ASN A 364 25.45 1.65 2.25
N ARG A 365 25.92 1.42 3.48
CA ARG A 365 26.26 0.07 3.98
C ARG A 365 25.06 -0.69 4.51
N THR A 366 23.97 0.01 4.82
CA THR A 366 22.78 -0.61 5.41
C THR A 366 22.05 -1.52 4.43
N GLY A 367 22.12 -1.26 3.14
CA GLY A 367 21.32 -1.97 2.13
C GLY A 367 19.83 -1.60 2.15
N LEU A 368 19.42 -0.62 2.96
CA LEU A 368 18.04 -0.13 2.98
C LEU A 368 17.71 0.64 1.70
N SER A 369 16.56 0.34 1.14
CA SER A 369 15.97 1.07 0.01
C SER A 369 14.46 1.06 0.18
N ASN A 370 13.85 2.22 0.41
CA ASN A 370 12.42 2.37 0.73
C ASN A 370 11.97 1.33 1.78
N PRO A 371 12.49 1.41 3.02
CA PRO A 371 12.07 0.46 4.05
C PRO A 371 10.59 0.65 4.38
N SER A 372 9.83 -0.44 4.31
CA SER A 372 8.37 -0.44 4.44
C SER A 372 7.89 -1.16 5.69
N GLY A 373 8.55 -2.22 6.10
CA GLY A 373 8.18 -3.02 7.26
C GLY A 373 9.34 -3.24 8.22
N VAL A 374 9.03 -3.30 9.50
CA VAL A 374 9.98 -3.65 10.57
C VAL A 374 9.37 -4.67 11.51
N PHE A 375 10.20 -5.56 12.02
CA PHE A 375 9.83 -6.56 13.04
C PHE A 375 10.92 -6.71 14.09
N VAL A 376 10.56 -6.59 15.35
CA VAL A 376 11.45 -6.79 16.50
C VAL A 376 11.42 -8.26 16.91
N ASP A 377 12.48 -9.00 16.60
CA ASP A 377 12.70 -10.37 17.07
C ASP A 377 13.52 -10.35 18.37
N LYS A 378 12.85 -10.27 19.49
CA LYS A 378 13.47 -10.25 20.82
C LYS A 378 14.20 -11.54 21.14
N LYS A 379 13.69 -12.68 20.68
CA LYS A 379 14.30 -13.99 20.93
C LYS A 379 15.73 -14.08 20.41
N ASN A 380 15.95 -13.47 19.24
CA ASN A 380 17.24 -13.51 18.55
C ASN A 380 18.02 -12.20 18.65
N ASN A 381 17.49 -11.17 19.32
CA ASN A 381 18.03 -9.81 19.37
C ASN A 381 18.23 -9.18 17.99
N GLU A 382 17.27 -9.36 17.10
CA GLU A 382 17.32 -8.91 15.72
C GLU A 382 16.20 -7.94 15.39
N LEU A 383 16.53 -6.94 14.58
CA LEU A 383 15.59 -6.10 13.89
C LEU A 383 15.54 -6.53 12.42
N TRP A 384 14.43 -7.04 11.99
CA TRP A 384 14.16 -7.33 10.58
C TRP A 384 13.50 -6.14 9.90
N VAL A 385 13.97 -5.84 8.69
CA VAL A 385 13.47 -4.72 7.88
C VAL A 385 13.21 -5.21 6.47
N SER A 386 12.00 -5.06 5.96
CA SER A 386 11.69 -5.21 4.55
C SER A 386 12.00 -3.92 3.79
N SER A 387 12.59 -4.04 2.63
CA SER A 387 12.94 -2.93 1.74
C SER A 387 12.21 -3.09 0.41
N PHE A 388 11.23 -2.23 0.21
CA PHE A 388 10.38 -2.19 -0.97
C PHE A 388 11.18 -1.86 -2.25
N GLY A 389 12.11 -0.91 -2.16
CA GLY A 389 12.82 -0.37 -3.30
C GLY A 389 13.92 -1.27 -3.88
N ASN A 390 14.30 -2.36 -3.20
CA ASN A 390 15.31 -3.31 -3.70
C ASN A 390 14.94 -4.78 -3.49
N SER A 391 13.69 -5.06 -3.17
CA SER A 391 13.13 -6.41 -3.02
C SER A 391 13.92 -7.28 -2.04
N SER A 392 14.26 -6.72 -0.87
CA SER A 392 15.06 -7.41 0.13
C SER A 392 14.46 -7.35 1.52
N ALA A 393 14.87 -8.28 2.37
CA ALA A 393 14.67 -8.22 3.80
C ALA A 393 16.02 -8.39 4.50
N SER A 394 16.32 -7.52 5.45
CA SER A 394 17.62 -7.50 6.13
C SER A 394 17.46 -7.56 7.64
N ALA A 395 18.30 -8.32 8.29
CA ALA A 395 18.39 -8.43 9.75
C ALA A 395 19.55 -7.59 10.29
N TYR A 396 19.29 -6.80 11.32
CA TYR A 396 20.26 -6.01 12.05
C TYR A 396 20.25 -6.38 13.54
N PRO A 397 21.31 -6.10 14.30
CA PRO A 397 21.22 -6.14 15.75
C PRO A 397 20.15 -5.14 16.24
N LEU A 398 19.39 -5.45 17.30
CA LEU A 398 18.44 -4.49 17.90
C LEU A 398 19.12 -3.18 18.35
N THR A 399 20.42 -3.22 18.61
CA THR A 399 21.24 -2.04 19.01
C THR A 399 21.79 -1.25 17.81
N ALA A 400 21.47 -1.63 16.57
CA ALA A 400 22.02 -0.99 15.38
C ALA A 400 21.77 0.52 15.37
N ASN A 401 22.79 1.27 14.91
CA ASN A 401 22.75 2.73 14.77
C ASN A 401 23.75 3.17 13.70
N GLY A 402 23.40 4.19 12.92
CA GLY A 402 24.26 4.74 11.88
C GLY A 402 24.35 3.88 10.62
N ASN A 403 25.46 4.01 9.90
CA ASN A 403 25.70 3.33 8.63
C ASN A 403 26.30 1.91 8.84
N VAL A 404 25.49 1.00 9.36
CA VAL A 404 25.89 -0.38 9.70
C VAL A 404 25.47 -1.36 8.62
N ALA A 405 26.26 -2.38 8.36
CA ALA A 405 25.87 -3.48 7.49
C ALA A 405 24.88 -4.40 8.21
N PRO A 406 23.93 -5.03 7.49
CA PRO A 406 23.06 -6.04 8.08
C PRO A 406 23.86 -7.30 8.45
N LEU A 407 23.33 -8.06 9.41
CA LEU A 407 23.81 -9.39 9.76
C LEU A 407 23.56 -10.38 8.61
N ARG A 408 22.40 -10.26 7.99
CA ARG A 408 21.91 -11.10 6.89
C ARG A 408 21.00 -10.31 5.98
N THR A 409 20.96 -10.71 4.72
CA THR A 409 20.02 -10.17 3.72
C THR A 409 19.40 -11.32 2.93
N ILE A 410 18.09 -11.34 2.81
CA ILE A 410 17.32 -12.23 1.96
C ILE A 410 16.84 -11.41 0.75
N ARG A 411 17.04 -11.96 -0.43
CA ARG A 411 16.44 -11.45 -1.66
C ARG A 411 15.86 -12.61 -2.45
N SER A 412 14.59 -12.56 -2.82
CA SER A 412 13.96 -13.61 -3.60
C SER A 412 13.78 -13.24 -5.08
N ALA A 413 14.19 -12.05 -5.46
CA ALA A 413 14.12 -11.60 -6.83
C ALA A 413 15.39 -12.00 -7.61
N PRO A 414 15.27 -12.69 -8.75
CA PRO A 414 16.41 -12.96 -9.61
C PRO A 414 16.88 -11.67 -10.27
N ALA A 415 18.10 -11.26 -9.98
CA ALA A 415 18.73 -10.18 -10.72
C ALA A 415 18.73 -10.55 -12.22
N ASN A 416 18.26 -9.67 -13.08
CA ASN A 416 18.23 -9.83 -14.53
C ASN A 416 17.17 -10.79 -15.10
N LYS A 417 16.17 -11.21 -14.35
CA LYS A 417 14.94 -11.76 -14.96
C LYS A 417 14.06 -10.63 -15.46
N VAL A 418 13.35 -10.92 -16.54
CA VAL A 418 12.26 -10.05 -17.00
C VAL A 418 11.03 -10.40 -16.19
N SER A 419 10.43 -9.44 -15.53
CA SER A 419 9.09 -9.63 -14.97
C SER A 419 8.14 -9.82 -16.15
N LEU A 420 7.38 -10.92 -16.12
CA LEU A 420 6.37 -11.22 -17.14
C LEU A 420 4.98 -10.77 -16.70
N LYS A 421 4.86 -10.20 -15.51
CA LYS A 421 3.61 -9.70 -14.96
C LYS A 421 3.78 -8.24 -14.56
N PHE A 422 2.77 -7.47 -14.79
CA PHE A 422 2.65 -6.18 -14.15
C PHE A 422 2.26 -6.43 -12.69
N GLY A 423 2.99 -5.83 -11.78
CA GLY A 423 2.57 -5.71 -10.40
C GLY A 423 1.47 -4.65 -10.27
N LYS A 424 1.48 -3.92 -9.20
CA LYS A 424 0.59 -2.79 -9.02
C LYS A 424 0.93 -1.68 -10.01
N VAL A 425 0.14 -1.53 -11.05
CA VAL A 425 0.25 -0.42 -12.00
C VAL A 425 -0.49 0.78 -11.42
N GLU A 426 0.23 1.75 -10.90
CA GLU A 426 -0.35 2.97 -10.32
C GLU A 426 -0.41 4.13 -11.31
N ALA A 427 0.38 4.08 -12.34
CA ALA A 427 0.47 5.14 -13.33
C ALA A 427 0.69 4.59 -14.73
N LEU A 428 0.26 5.35 -15.69
CA LEU A 428 0.49 5.10 -17.10
C LEU A 428 0.96 6.40 -17.74
N ALA A 429 2.05 6.36 -18.48
CA ALA A 429 2.50 7.50 -19.26
C ALA A 429 2.53 7.14 -20.75
N TYR A 430 2.00 8.04 -21.58
CA TYR A 430 2.04 7.90 -23.02
C TYR A 430 2.98 8.93 -23.65
N ASP A 431 4.00 8.47 -24.33
CA ASP A 431 4.90 9.31 -25.13
C ASP A 431 4.35 9.41 -26.55
N ALA A 432 3.57 10.45 -26.81
CA ALA A 432 2.96 10.70 -28.11
C ALA A 432 3.99 10.95 -29.24
N ALA A 433 5.20 11.39 -28.90
CA ALA A 433 6.24 11.63 -29.90
C ALA A 433 6.86 10.33 -30.44
N ARG A 434 6.78 9.25 -29.65
CA ARG A 434 7.37 7.95 -29.98
C ARG A 434 6.34 6.84 -30.10
N ASP A 435 5.06 7.15 -29.86
CA ASP A 435 3.94 6.20 -29.80
C ASP A 435 4.25 5.04 -28.84
N GLN A 436 4.65 5.38 -27.60
CA GLN A 436 5.05 4.42 -26.60
C GLN A 436 4.25 4.61 -25.32
N ILE A 437 3.81 3.51 -24.72
CA ILE A 437 3.21 3.48 -23.39
C ILE A 437 4.26 3.01 -22.39
N TRP A 438 4.43 3.77 -21.32
CA TRP A 438 5.28 3.45 -20.19
C TRP A 438 4.42 3.00 -19.03
N VAL A 439 4.68 1.81 -18.53
CA VAL A 439 3.95 1.20 -17.41
C VAL A 439 4.98 0.84 -16.35
N PRO A 440 4.94 1.45 -15.16
CA PRO A 440 5.77 1.02 -14.04
C PRO A 440 5.30 -0.36 -13.57
N ASN A 441 6.26 -1.17 -13.13
CA ASN A 441 6.00 -2.50 -12.60
C ASN A 441 6.50 -2.58 -11.17
#